data_641222a51c7eee002812f92af455d72b
#
_entry.id   641222a51c7eee002812f92af455d72b
#
_cell.length_a   1.000
_cell.length_b   1.000
_cell.length_c   1.000
_cell.angle_alpha   90.00
_cell.angle_beta   90.00
_cell.angle_gamma   90.00
#
_symmetry.space_group_name_H-M   'P 1'
#
loop_
_entity.id
_entity.type
_entity.pdbx_description
1 polymer ?
#
loop_
_entity_poly.entity_id
_entity_poly.type
_entity_poly.pdbx_seq_one_letter_code
_entity_poly.pdbx_strand_id
1 'polypeptide(L)'
;MPLPSDTEKISRKLLPIIYVLDTSGSMEGSRIAAVNAAMNETMEVLKDVSQKNPRAELKIGVLQFSTGPQWVTNELVFMEDFYWNDLKAGGLTDFGSALNELHNKLSREQLLVSEVGFLTPVIIFMSD
;
A
#
# COMPACT_ATOMS: atom_id res chain seq x y z
N MET A 1 17.51 -17.17 -28.52
CA MET A 1 17.26 -15.75 -28.18
C MET A 1 16.02 -15.65 -27.31
N PRO A 2 16.11 -14.97 -26.19
CA PRO A 2 14.92 -14.77 -25.37
C PRO A 2 13.90 -13.92 -26.11
N LEU A 3 12.63 -14.20 -25.84
CA LEU A 3 11.55 -13.40 -26.40
C LEU A 3 11.55 -12.00 -25.77
N PRO A 4 11.13 -10.96 -26.48
CA PRO A 4 11.06 -9.62 -25.90
C PRO A 4 10.24 -9.58 -24.60
N SER A 5 9.17 -10.37 -24.53
CA SER A 5 8.35 -10.44 -23.32
C SER A 5 9.12 -10.97 -22.12
N ASP A 6 10.04 -11.90 -22.30
CA ASP A 6 10.85 -12.45 -21.23
C ASP A 6 11.85 -11.39 -20.73
N THR A 7 12.45 -10.66 -21.66
CA THR A 7 13.36 -9.57 -21.34
C THR A 7 12.64 -8.46 -20.58
N GLU A 8 11.43 -8.11 -21.00
CA GLU A 8 10.62 -7.11 -20.33
C GLU A 8 10.28 -7.52 -18.90
N LYS A 9 9.90 -8.79 -18.71
CA LYS A 9 9.60 -9.28 -17.36
C LYS A 9 10.79 -9.22 -16.45
N ILE A 10 11.98 -9.56 -16.95
CA ILE A 10 13.21 -9.51 -16.17
C ILE A 10 13.53 -8.08 -15.78
N SER A 11 13.25 -7.11 -16.67
CA SER A 11 13.58 -5.71 -16.42
C SER A 11 12.51 -4.94 -15.66
N ARG A 12 11.33 -5.53 -15.42
CA ARG A 12 10.28 -4.87 -14.64
C ARG A 12 10.71 -4.73 -13.20
N LYS A 13 10.58 -3.51 -12.68
CA LYS A 13 10.87 -3.21 -11.28
C LYS A 13 9.57 -3.14 -10.50
N LEU A 14 9.69 -3.25 -9.19
CA LEU A 14 8.55 -3.19 -8.29
C LEU A 14 8.32 -1.74 -7.87
N LEU A 15 7.08 -1.28 -7.98
CA LEU A 15 6.67 0.04 -7.48
C LEU A 15 5.81 -0.16 -6.24
N PRO A 16 6.37 0.12 -5.04
CA PRO A 16 5.59 -0.01 -3.82
C PRO A 16 4.68 1.21 -3.63
N ILE A 17 3.42 0.96 -3.36
CA ILE A 17 2.46 2.00 -2.99
C ILE A 17 1.99 1.66 -1.58
N ILE A 18 2.24 2.56 -0.63
CA ILE A 18 1.91 2.32 0.77
C ILE A 18 0.87 3.34 1.21
N TYR A 19 -0.30 2.85 1.58
CA TYR A 19 -1.36 3.66 2.14
C TYR A 19 -1.23 3.69 3.66
N VAL A 20 -1.26 4.89 4.23
CA VAL A 20 -1.23 5.09 5.68
C VAL A 20 -2.55 5.75 6.05
N LEU A 21 -3.43 5.00 6.68
CA LEU A 21 -4.84 5.35 6.84
C LEU A 21 -5.19 5.58 8.31
N ASP A 22 -5.77 6.74 8.59
CA ASP A 22 -6.28 7.08 9.91
C ASP A 22 -7.59 6.32 10.14
N THR A 23 -7.61 5.46 11.15
CA THR A 23 -8.80 4.72 11.56
C THR A 23 -9.19 5.06 13.00
N SER A 24 -8.82 6.25 13.49
CA SER A 24 -9.20 6.70 14.84
C SER A 24 -10.69 7.00 14.94
N GLY A 25 -11.16 7.23 16.16
CA GLY A 25 -12.58 7.47 16.42
C GLY A 25 -13.15 8.67 15.67
N SER A 26 -12.33 9.70 15.41
CA SER A 26 -12.76 10.86 14.63
C SER A 26 -13.10 10.53 13.19
N MET A 27 -12.67 9.36 12.71
CA MET A 27 -12.97 8.88 11.36
C MET A 27 -14.28 8.09 11.27
N GLU A 28 -14.96 7.84 12.39
CA GLU A 28 -16.22 7.10 12.37
C GLU A 28 -17.27 7.77 11.49
N GLY A 29 -18.17 6.95 10.95
CA GLY A 29 -19.27 7.43 10.11
C GLY A 29 -18.84 7.69 8.68
N SER A 30 -19.14 8.88 8.17
CA SER A 30 -18.95 9.21 6.76
C SER A 30 -17.49 9.27 6.34
N ARG A 31 -16.58 9.61 7.25
CA ARG A 31 -15.15 9.71 6.92
C ARG A 31 -14.54 8.35 6.61
N ILE A 32 -14.74 7.37 7.48
CA ILE A 32 -14.20 6.03 7.22
C ILE A 32 -14.92 5.37 6.04
N ALA A 33 -16.21 5.64 5.88
CA ALA A 33 -16.97 5.15 4.73
C ALA A 33 -16.39 5.72 3.43
N ALA A 34 -16.00 7.00 3.42
CA ALA A 34 -15.39 7.62 2.25
C ALA A 34 -14.03 7.01 1.94
N VAL A 35 -13.21 6.73 2.97
CA VAL A 35 -11.92 6.06 2.79
C VAL A 35 -12.13 4.67 2.17
N ASN A 36 -13.04 3.89 2.72
CA ASN A 36 -13.31 2.55 2.21
C ASN A 36 -13.81 2.58 0.76
N ALA A 37 -14.70 3.51 0.44
CA ALA A 37 -15.20 3.67 -0.92
C ALA A 37 -14.09 4.06 -1.89
N ALA A 38 -13.25 5.02 -1.49
CA ALA A 38 -12.12 5.47 -2.31
C ALA A 38 -11.13 4.32 -2.55
N MET A 39 -10.87 3.51 -1.52
CA MET A 39 -9.96 2.37 -1.66
C MET A 39 -10.53 1.32 -2.60
N ASN A 40 -11.82 1.02 -2.51
CA ASN A 40 -12.48 0.08 -3.41
C ASN A 40 -12.35 0.52 -4.88
N GLU A 41 -12.61 1.80 -5.15
CA GLU A 41 -12.49 2.33 -6.51
C GLU A 41 -11.04 2.33 -6.99
N THR A 42 -10.12 2.76 -6.13
CA THR A 42 -8.71 2.86 -6.47
C THR A 42 -8.10 1.50 -6.76
N MET A 43 -8.51 0.46 -6.04
CA MET A 43 -7.96 -0.88 -6.28
C MET A 43 -8.20 -1.36 -7.70
N GLU A 44 -9.38 -1.11 -8.26
CA GLU A 44 -9.68 -1.50 -9.64
C GLU A 44 -8.79 -0.77 -10.63
N VAL A 45 -8.60 0.54 -10.42
CA VAL A 45 -7.74 1.35 -11.30
C VAL A 45 -6.29 0.89 -11.21
N LEU A 46 -5.79 0.65 -10.00
CA LEU A 46 -4.40 0.24 -9.81
C LEU A 46 -4.13 -1.16 -10.37
N LYS A 47 -5.08 -2.07 -10.30
CA LYS A 47 -4.93 -3.38 -10.91
C LYS A 47 -4.78 -3.27 -12.42
N ASP A 48 -5.58 -2.44 -13.04
CA ASP A 48 -5.51 -2.21 -14.48
C ASP A 48 -4.17 -1.57 -14.86
N VAL A 49 -3.76 -0.55 -14.12
CA VAL A 49 -2.46 0.11 -14.36
C VAL A 49 -1.32 -0.87 -14.22
N SER A 50 -1.33 -1.70 -13.18
CA SER A 50 -0.28 -2.69 -12.94
C SER A 50 -0.17 -3.68 -14.09
N GLN A 51 -1.30 -4.17 -14.59
CA GLN A 51 -1.32 -5.15 -15.68
C GLN A 51 -0.81 -4.57 -17.00
N LYS A 52 -1.06 -3.27 -17.23
CA LYS A 52 -0.71 -2.62 -18.49
C LYS A 52 0.65 -1.96 -18.49
N ASN A 53 1.30 -1.87 -17.34
CA ASN A 53 2.59 -1.18 -17.24
C ASN A 53 3.73 -2.14 -17.62
N PRO A 54 4.46 -1.88 -18.72
CA PRO A 54 5.53 -2.79 -19.14
C PRO A 54 6.82 -2.66 -18.33
N ARG A 55 6.96 -1.60 -17.54
CA ARG A 55 8.22 -1.31 -16.83
C ARG A 55 8.15 -1.49 -15.32
N ALA A 56 6.97 -1.44 -14.77
CA ALA A 56 6.79 -1.54 -13.33
C ALA A 56 5.62 -2.44 -12.98
N GLU A 57 5.77 -3.17 -11.91
CA GLU A 57 4.72 -3.99 -11.33
C GLU A 57 4.39 -3.43 -9.96
N LEU A 58 3.12 -3.19 -9.69
CA LEU A 58 2.71 -2.53 -8.47
C LEU A 58 2.57 -3.53 -7.33
N LYS A 59 3.11 -3.14 -6.18
CA LYS A 59 2.87 -3.82 -4.90
C LYS A 59 2.24 -2.85 -3.93
N ILE A 60 1.34 -3.33 -3.11
CA ILE A 60 0.63 -2.48 -2.16
C ILE A 60 0.92 -2.90 -0.73
N GLY A 61 1.06 -1.91 0.14
CA GLY A 61 1.09 -2.08 1.58
C GLY A 61 0.04 -1.16 2.20
N VAL A 62 -0.60 -1.60 3.25
CA VAL A 62 -1.61 -0.80 3.95
C VAL A 62 -1.30 -0.80 5.44
N LEU A 63 -1.07 0.38 5.98
CA LEU A 63 -0.86 0.62 7.40
C LEU A 63 -2.01 1.46 7.92
N GLN A 64 -2.77 0.93 8.87
CA GLN A 64 -3.77 1.72 9.57
C GLN A 64 -3.23 2.19 10.92
N PHE A 65 -3.72 3.31 11.40
CA PHE A 65 -3.34 3.78 12.71
C PHE A 65 -4.52 4.41 13.45
N SER A 66 -4.58 4.12 14.74
CA SER A 66 -5.50 4.74 15.67
C SER A 66 -4.74 4.90 16.99
N THR A 67 -5.03 4.10 18.01
CA THR A 67 -4.24 4.09 19.25
C THR A 67 -2.78 3.70 18.98
N GLY A 68 -2.54 2.89 17.96
CA GLY A 68 -1.21 2.54 17.49
C GLY A 68 -1.27 2.10 16.03
N PRO A 69 -0.11 1.85 15.42
CA PRO A 69 -0.06 1.40 14.03
C PRO A 69 -0.36 -0.09 13.93
N GLN A 70 -1.02 -0.47 12.86
CA GLN A 70 -1.31 -1.88 12.57
C GLN A 70 -1.24 -2.11 11.06
N TRP A 71 -0.39 -3.01 10.63
CA TRP A 71 -0.32 -3.39 9.23
C TRP A 71 -1.54 -4.25 8.86
N VAL A 72 -2.24 -3.82 7.84
CA VAL A 72 -3.32 -4.62 7.24
C VAL A 72 -2.71 -5.71 6.37
N THR A 73 -1.62 -5.37 5.69
CA THR A 73 -0.82 -6.31 4.93
C THR A 73 0.47 -6.59 5.71
N ASN A 74 0.84 -7.85 5.92
CA ASN A 74 2.07 -8.20 6.64
C ASN A 74 3.32 -7.77 5.86
N GLU A 75 3.23 -7.82 4.53
CA GLU A 75 4.30 -7.42 3.64
C GLU A 75 3.66 -6.78 2.41
N LEU A 76 4.48 -6.29 1.49
CA LEU A 76 3.96 -5.79 0.22
C LEU A 76 3.36 -6.93 -0.58
N VAL A 77 2.17 -6.70 -1.11
CA VAL A 77 1.40 -7.69 -1.87
C VAL A 77 1.28 -7.21 -3.31
N PHE A 78 1.42 -8.12 -4.27
CA PHE A 78 1.18 -7.77 -5.67
C PHE A 78 -0.24 -7.24 -5.82
N MET A 79 -0.40 -6.18 -6.62
CA MET A 79 -1.69 -5.52 -6.78
C MET A 79 -2.77 -6.49 -7.24
N GLU A 80 -2.41 -7.44 -8.11
CA GLU A 80 -3.33 -8.45 -8.64
C GLU A 80 -3.89 -9.38 -7.56
N ASP A 81 -3.14 -9.57 -6.48
CA ASP A 81 -3.49 -10.50 -5.40
C ASP A 81 -4.15 -9.81 -4.21
N PHE A 82 -4.24 -8.48 -4.24
CA PHE A 82 -4.77 -7.73 -3.12
C PHE A 82 -6.27 -7.51 -3.23
N TYR A 83 -6.99 -7.70 -2.13
CA TYR A 83 -8.43 -7.44 -2.02
C TYR A 83 -8.66 -6.52 -0.84
N TRP A 84 -9.43 -5.46 -1.07
CA TRP A 84 -9.76 -4.51 -0.02
C TRP A 84 -10.88 -5.05 0.86
N ASN A 85 -10.64 -5.04 2.16
CA ASN A 85 -11.65 -5.30 3.16
C ASN A 85 -11.86 -4.01 3.95
N ASP A 86 -13.11 -3.60 4.10
CA ASP A 86 -13.44 -2.33 4.73
C ASP A 86 -12.87 -2.24 6.14
N LEU A 87 -12.25 -1.10 6.46
CA LEU A 87 -11.70 -0.81 7.76
C LEU A 87 -12.77 -0.20 8.66
N LYS A 88 -12.61 -0.41 9.95
CA LYS A 88 -13.48 0.17 10.98
C LYS A 88 -12.71 1.23 11.73
N ALA A 89 -13.39 2.33 12.07
CA ALA A 89 -12.78 3.41 12.85
C ALA A 89 -13.06 3.21 14.33
N GLY A 90 -12.12 3.67 15.16
CA GLY A 90 -12.24 3.65 16.61
C GLY A 90 -10.89 3.94 17.26
N GLY A 91 -10.91 4.31 18.54
CA GLY A 91 -9.70 4.56 19.29
C GLY A 91 -9.15 5.96 19.15
N LEU A 92 -7.97 6.16 19.70
CA LEU A 92 -7.26 7.43 19.68
C LEU A 92 -6.43 7.58 18.41
N THR A 93 -5.83 8.73 18.21
CA THR A 93 -4.97 8.98 17.06
C THR A 93 -3.52 9.04 17.51
N ASP A 94 -2.66 8.20 16.93
CA ASP A 94 -1.23 8.22 17.19
C ASP A 94 -0.47 8.23 15.86
N PHE A 95 -0.43 9.40 15.25
CA PHE A 95 0.22 9.60 13.96
C PHE A 95 1.74 9.41 14.05
N GLY A 96 2.34 9.82 15.17
CA GLY A 96 3.78 9.67 15.37
C GLY A 96 4.24 8.22 15.39
N SER A 97 3.47 7.36 16.05
CA SER A 97 3.78 5.92 16.05
C SER A 97 3.65 5.32 14.65
N ALA A 98 2.68 5.78 13.87
CA ALA A 98 2.52 5.31 12.49
C ALA A 98 3.73 5.69 11.64
N LEU A 99 4.21 6.92 11.77
CA LEU A 99 5.41 7.37 11.04
C LEU A 99 6.65 6.58 11.45
N ASN A 100 6.80 6.30 12.75
CA ASN A 100 7.91 5.48 13.24
C ASN A 100 7.86 4.07 12.69
N GLU A 101 6.69 3.45 12.68
CA GLU A 101 6.52 2.10 12.14
C GLU A 101 6.86 2.05 10.67
N LEU A 102 6.37 3.03 9.90
CA LEU A 102 6.68 3.12 8.48
C LEU A 102 8.18 3.30 8.24
N HIS A 103 8.80 4.21 9.00
CA HIS A 103 10.24 4.45 8.91
C HIS A 103 11.04 3.18 9.19
N ASN A 104 10.71 2.46 10.26
CA ASN A 104 11.41 1.26 10.63
C ASN A 104 11.29 0.17 9.56
N LYS A 105 10.11 -0.01 9.01
CA LYS A 105 9.88 -1.00 7.96
C LYS A 105 10.67 -0.69 6.69
N LEU A 106 10.69 0.56 6.28
CA LEU A 106 11.42 0.98 5.08
C LEU A 106 12.93 0.99 5.30
N SER A 107 13.38 1.49 6.47
CA SER A 107 14.81 1.64 6.77
C SER A 107 15.53 0.31 6.94
N ARG A 108 14.82 -0.71 7.40
CA ARG A 108 15.41 -2.03 7.66
C ARG A 108 15.19 -2.99 6.50
N GLU A 109 14.67 -2.51 5.40
CA GLU A 109 14.36 -3.31 4.22
C GLU A 109 13.42 -4.47 4.52
N GLN A 110 12.56 -4.29 5.53
CA GLN A 110 11.59 -5.34 5.90
C GLN A 110 10.47 -5.50 4.89
N LEU A 111 10.09 -4.41 4.23
CA LEU A 111 9.07 -4.44 3.18
C LEU A 111 9.69 -4.50 1.79
N LEU A 112 10.87 -3.89 1.61
CA LEU A 112 11.48 -3.75 0.29
C LEU A 112 12.52 -4.84 0.07
N VAL A 113 12.06 -6.09 0.03
CA VAL A 113 12.92 -7.24 -0.20
C VAL A 113 12.57 -7.86 -1.54
N SER A 114 13.48 -7.75 -2.51
CA SER A 114 13.29 -8.31 -3.83
C SER A 114 14.61 -8.35 -4.59
N GLU A 115 14.78 -9.36 -5.44
CA GLU A 115 15.94 -9.49 -6.30
C GLU A 115 15.87 -8.54 -7.51
N VAL A 116 14.68 -8.10 -7.90
CA VAL A 116 14.53 -7.26 -9.09
C VAL A 116 14.67 -5.76 -8.82
N GLY A 117 14.73 -5.38 -7.56
CA GLY A 117 14.86 -3.98 -7.16
C GLY A 117 13.53 -3.25 -7.13
N PHE A 118 13.57 -2.09 -6.49
CA PHE A 118 12.39 -1.26 -6.26
C PHE A 118 12.56 0.12 -6.85
N LEU A 119 11.46 0.66 -7.37
CA LEU A 119 11.34 2.09 -7.63
C LEU A 119 11.07 2.80 -6.30
N THR A 120 11.20 4.13 -6.30
CA THR A 120 10.92 4.92 -5.10
C THR A 120 9.49 4.70 -4.64
N PRO A 121 9.27 4.31 -3.36
CA PRO A 121 7.91 4.09 -2.86
C PRO A 121 7.05 5.35 -2.89
N VAL A 122 5.78 5.16 -3.17
CA VAL A 122 4.77 6.22 -3.08
C VAL A 122 4.00 6.01 -1.77
N ILE A 123 3.97 7.03 -0.94
CA ILE A 123 3.28 6.98 0.36
C ILE A 123 2.06 7.90 0.29
N ILE A 124 0.90 7.35 0.60
CA ILE A 124 -0.36 8.09 0.56
C ILE A 124 -1.00 8.09 1.94
N PHE A 125 -1.13 9.28 2.52
CA PHE A 125 -1.76 9.46 3.84
C PHE A 125 -3.21 9.90 3.66
N MET A 126 -4.11 9.32 4.47
CA MET A 126 -5.51 9.74 4.56
C MET A 126 -5.88 9.94 6.02
N SER A 127 -6.31 11.15 6.38
CA SER A 127 -6.74 11.52 7.72
C SER A 127 -7.75 12.66 7.64
N ASP A 128 -8.44 12.95 8.75
CA ASP A 128 -9.35 14.09 8.80
C ASP A 128 -8.64 15.42 9.09
#